data_c2ce90322848aedd89c03c58e38413b3
#
_entry.id   c2ce90322848aedd89c03c58e38413b3
#
_cell.length_a   1.000
_cell.length_b   1.000
_cell.length_c   1.000
_cell.angle_alpha   90.00
_cell.angle_beta   90.00
_cell.angle_gamma   90.00
#
_symmetry.space_group_name_H-M   'P 1'
#
loop_
_entity.id
_entity.type
_entity.pdbx_description
1 polymer ?
#
loop_
_entity_poly.entity_id
_entity_poly.type
_entity_poly.pdbx_seq_one_letter_code
_entity_poly.pdbx_strand_id
1 'polypeptide(L)'
;AYSEHALSAFGVSAVDYLLKPVRREKLLAALQKAASITRPQLAVAGKGETLFLVSHAQGRLQRILLDDVYYLRADNKYVTVRHADGEALLEESLKSLAEQYSDQFLRIHRNALVNMRRIRGLEKQPGGRLCVSFCDIDERLEVSRRHQAEVREAMSR
;
A
#
# COMPACT_ATOMS: atom_id res chain seq x y z
N ALA A 1 11.68 -34.64 19.40
CA ALA A 1 11.15 -33.46 20.12
C ALA A 1 11.00 -32.22 19.23
N TYR A 2 11.91 -32.02 18.27
CA TYR A 2 11.89 -30.83 17.40
C TYR A 2 10.94 -30.89 16.22
N SER A 3 10.56 -32.08 15.78
CA SER A 3 9.59 -32.30 14.68
C SER A 3 8.15 -31.92 15.03
N GLU A 4 7.77 -32.04 16.28
CA GLU A 4 6.43 -31.65 16.76
C GLU A 4 6.19 -30.16 16.67
N HIS A 5 7.22 -29.33 16.93
CA HIS A 5 7.14 -27.88 16.80
C HIS A 5 7.05 -27.42 15.33
N ALA A 6 7.61 -28.16 14.39
CA ALA A 6 7.51 -27.85 12.96
C ALA A 6 6.06 -27.96 12.46
N LEU A 7 5.34 -29.00 12.84
CA LEU A 7 3.92 -29.18 12.49
C LEU A 7 3.04 -28.09 13.12
N SER A 8 3.32 -27.73 14.39
CA SER A 8 2.61 -26.66 15.08
C SER A 8 2.83 -25.28 14.43
N ALA A 9 4.05 -25.00 13.95
CA ALA A 9 4.36 -23.74 13.27
C ALA A 9 3.57 -23.53 11.97
N PHE A 10 3.36 -24.56 11.18
CA PHE A 10 2.52 -24.49 9.96
C PHE A 10 1.04 -24.28 10.26
N GLY A 11 0.55 -24.75 11.38
CA GLY A 11 -0.83 -24.51 11.83
C GLY A 11 -1.13 -23.04 12.21
N VAL A 12 -0.11 -22.22 12.43
CA VAL A 12 -0.24 -20.78 12.72
C VAL A 12 0.20 -19.88 11.56
N SER A 13 0.07 -20.36 10.34
CA SER A 13 0.43 -19.61 9.11
C SER A 13 1.92 -19.28 8.97
N ALA A 14 2.79 -20.11 9.51
CA ALA A 14 4.22 -19.99 9.28
C ALA A 14 4.57 -20.38 7.84
N VAL A 15 5.41 -19.60 7.19
CA VAL A 15 5.86 -19.83 5.81
C VAL A 15 6.94 -20.92 5.75
N ASP A 16 7.78 -20.98 6.76
CA ASP A 16 8.85 -21.97 6.88
C ASP A 16 9.26 -22.19 8.33
N TYR A 17 10.02 -23.25 8.57
CA TYR A 17 10.52 -23.63 9.89
C TYR A 17 12.03 -23.86 9.86
N LEU A 18 12.74 -23.16 10.72
CA LEU A 18 14.20 -23.22 10.81
C LEU A 18 14.63 -23.87 12.13
N LEU A 19 15.44 -24.92 12.03
CA LEU A 19 16.07 -25.56 13.20
C LEU A 19 17.35 -24.81 13.59
N LYS A 20 17.54 -24.61 14.87
CA LYS A 20 18.81 -24.10 15.43
C LYS A 20 19.88 -25.22 15.46
N PRO A 21 21.14 -24.92 15.11
CA PRO A 21 21.68 -23.63 14.65
C PRO A 21 21.21 -23.27 13.24
N VAL A 22 20.79 -22.00 13.06
CA VAL A 22 20.26 -21.49 11.77
C VAL A 22 21.42 -21.28 10.79
N ARG A 23 21.41 -22.00 9.67
CA ARG A 23 22.35 -21.81 8.58
C ARG A 23 21.90 -20.66 7.68
N ARG A 24 22.85 -19.81 7.29
CA ARG A 24 22.58 -18.65 6.43
C ARG A 24 21.84 -19.02 5.14
N GLU A 25 22.21 -20.12 4.51
CA GLU A 25 21.58 -20.63 3.27
C GLU A 25 20.10 -20.97 3.47
N LYS A 26 19.77 -21.63 4.58
CA LYS A 26 18.36 -21.96 4.91
C LYS A 26 17.55 -20.72 5.28
N LEU A 27 18.16 -19.77 5.97
CA LEU A 27 17.51 -18.49 6.28
C LEU A 27 17.20 -17.70 4.99
N LEU A 28 18.16 -17.61 4.07
CA LEU A 28 17.94 -16.94 2.78
C LEU A 28 16.86 -17.63 1.95
N ALA A 29 16.83 -18.97 1.91
CA ALA A 29 15.79 -19.73 1.22
C ALA A 29 14.41 -19.49 1.84
N ALA A 30 14.30 -19.46 3.17
CA ALA A 30 13.05 -19.15 3.87
C ALA A 30 12.57 -17.72 3.60
N LEU A 31 13.47 -16.74 3.56
CA LEU A 31 13.15 -15.35 3.22
C LEU A 31 12.71 -15.18 1.77
N GLN A 32 13.35 -15.88 0.83
CA GLN A 32 12.94 -15.90 -0.58
C GLN A 32 11.56 -16.54 -0.75
N LYS A 33 11.30 -17.64 -0.05
CA LYS A 33 9.99 -18.29 -0.04
C LYS A 33 8.91 -17.39 0.56
N ALA A 34 9.19 -16.69 1.65
CA ALA A 34 8.28 -15.70 2.22
C ALA A 34 7.98 -14.56 1.23
N ALA A 35 8.99 -14.03 0.55
CA ALA A 35 8.82 -13.00 -0.46
C ALA A 35 8.05 -13.47 -1.70
N SER A 36 8.19 -14.74 -2.10
CA SER A 36 7.46 -15.31 -3.24
C SER A 36 5.99 -15.61 -2.93
N ILE A 37 5.66 -15.93 -1.69
CA ILE A 37 4.29 -16.22 -1.26
C ILE A 37 3.48 -14.94 -1.09
N THR A 38 4.11 -13.85 -0.64
CA THR A 38 3.42 -12.56 -0.46
C THR A 38 2.97 -11.93 -1.78
N ARG A 39 3.67 -12.16 -2.89
CA ARG A 39 3.30 -11.60 -4.21
C ARG A 39 2.11 -12.28 -4.89
N PRO A 40 2.03 -13.64 -4.99
CA PRO A 40 0.89 -14.30 -5.61
C PRO A 40 -0.37 -14.26 -4.76
N GLN A 41 -0.26 -14.30 -3.43
CA GLN A 41 -1.43 -14.22 -2.55
C GLN A 41 -2.13 -12.86 -2.63
N LEU A 42 -1.36 -11.77 -2.88
CA LEU A 42 -1.92 -10.45 -3.15
C LEU A 42 -2.57 -10.36 -4.54
N ALA A 43 -2.10 -11.14 -5.52
CA ALA A 43 -2.66 -11.19 -6.86
C ALA A 43 -3.91 -12.10 -6.99
N VAL A 44 -4.06 -13.08 -6.11
CA VAL A 44 -5.22 -14.01 -6.06
C VAL A 44 -6.34 -13.47 -5.15
N ALA A 45 -6.09 -12.39 -4.40
CA ALA A 45 -7.10 -11.67 -3.62
C ALA A 45 -8.16 -11.01 -4.54
N GLY A 46 -8.74 -11.80 -5.42
CA GLY A 46 -9.90 -11.42 -6.20
C GLY A 46 -11.16 -11.45 -5.35
N LYS A 47 -11.87 -10.34 -5.32
CA LYS A 47 -13.24 -10.18 -4.79
C LYS A 47 -13.46 -10.69 -3.35
N GLY A 48 -13.11 -9.85 -2.40
CA GLY A 48 -13.54 -10.00 -1.02
C GLY A 48 -12.44 -10.01 0.05
N GLU A 49 -11.17 -10.04 -0.30
CA GLU A 49 -10.11 -9.93 0.69
C GLU A 49 -9.83 -8.46 1.00
N THR A 50 -9.88 -8.17 2.28
CA THR A 50 -9.57 -6.85 2.82
C THR A 50 -8.05 -6.63 2.76
N LEU A 51 -7.61 -5.74 1.89
CA LEU A 51 -6.20 -5.38 1.75
C LEU A 51 -5.80 -4.35 2.81
N PHE A 52 -4.59 -4.49 3.35
CA PHE A 52 -4.05 -3.60 4.37
C PHE A 52 -2.68 -3.08 3.99
N LEU A 53 -2.41 -1.83 4.35
CA LEU A 53 -1.06 -1.30 4.50
C LEU A 53 -0.58 -1.52 5.94
N VAL A 54 0.70 -1.80 6.10
CA VAL A 54 1.30 -1.95 7.43
C VAL A 54 2.25 -0.80 7.68
N SER A 55 1.90 0.03 8.64
CA SER A 55 2.75 1.14 9.10
C SER A 55 3.53 0.72 10.34
N HIS A 56 4.81 1.04 10.33
CA HIS A 56 5.71 0.90 11.48
C HIS A 56 6.03 2.31 12.02
N ALA A 57 5.22 2.82 12.91
CA ALA A 57 5.46 4.12 13.52
C ALA A 57 5.63 4.00 15.03
N GLN A 58 6.68 4.61 15.57
CA GLN A 58 6.94 4.71 17.01
C GLN A 58 6.90 3.36 17.77
N GLY A 59 7.42 2.30 17.14
CA GLY A 59 7.42 0.97 17.74
C GLY A 59 6.06 0.27 17.78
N ARG A 60 5.06 0.84 17.10
CA ARG A 60 3.73 0.24 16.94
C ARG A 60 3.52 -0.21 15.51
N LEU A 61 2.94 -1.39 15.36
CA LEU A 61 2.42 -1.93 14.12
C LEU A 61 0.96 -1.49 13.96
N GLN A 62 0.68 -0.70 12.94
CA GLN A 62 -0.68 -0.29 12.59
C GLN A 62 -1.07 -0.88 11.25
N ARG A 63 -2.20 -1.56 11.20
CA ARG A 63 -2.81 -2.03 9.95
C ARG A 63 -3.84 -1.00 9.50
N ILE A 64 -3.70 -0.54 8.26
CA ILE A 64 -4.57 0.45 7.65
C ILE A 64 -5.28 -0.21 6.48
N LEU A 65 -6.60 -0.23 6.51
CA LEU A 65 -7.41 -0.72 5.40
C LEU A 65 -7.15 0.12 4.15
N LEU A 66 -6.90 -0.53 3.02
CA LEU A 66 -6.70 0.17 1.75
C LEU A 66 -7.91 1.04 1.38
N ASP A 67 -9.10 0.55 1.66
CA ASP A 67 -10.34 1.28 1.39
C ASP A 67 -10.52 2.54 2.25
N ASP A 68 -9.85 2.63 3.40
CA ASP A 68 -9.87 3.81 4.26
C ASP A 68 -8.80 4.85 3.91
N VAL A 69 -7.89 4.52 2.99
CA VAL A 69 -6.85 5.42 2.53
C VAL A 69 -7.40 6.39 1.49
N TYR A 70 -7.15 7.68 1.67
CA TYR A 70 -7.47 8.73 0.69
C TYR A 70 -6.34 8.91 -0.30
N TYR A 71 -5.12 9.11 0.20
CA TYR A 71 -3.96 9.31 -0.64
C TYR A 71 -2.66 8.87 0.05
N LEU A 72 -1.63 8.68 -0.77
CA LEU A 72 -0.26 8.41 -0.38
C LEU A 72 0.62 9.54 -0.93
N ARG A 73 1.44 10.13 -0.08
CA ARG A 73 2.33 11.23 -0.47
C ARG A 73 3.76 10.93 -0.03
N ALA A 74 4.68 10.91 -0.98
CA ALA A 74 6.10 10.79 -0.67
C ALA A 74 6.66 12.14 -0.18
N ASP A 75 7.31 12.10 0.96
CA ASP A 75 8.03 13.23 1.55
C ASP A 75 9.36 12.73 2.11
N ASN A 76 10.46 13.22 1.52
CA ASN A 76 11.83 12.81 1.87
C ASN A 76 12.04 11.28 1.86
N LYS A 77 12.12 10.67 3.04
CA LYS A 77 12.41 9.24 3.23
C LYS A 77 11.19 8.36 3.40
N TYR A 78 10.03 8.96 3.68
CA TYR A 78 8.82 8.23 4.05
C TYR A 78 7.67 8.54 3.10
N VAL A 79 6.73 7.63 3.04
CA VAL A 79 5.43 7.88 2.41
C VAL A 79 4.40 8.11 3.51
N THR A 80 3.80 9.28 3.51
CA THR A 80 2.68 9.60 4.39
C THR A 80 1.40 9.01 3.80
N VAL A 81 0.70 8.22 4.59
CA VAL A 81 -0.62 7.67 4.29
C VAL A 81 -1.66 8.51 4.98
N ARG A 82 -2.53 9.17 4.21
CA ARG A 82 -3.71 9.82 4.76
C ARG A 82 -4.88 8.87 4.73
N HIS A 83 -5.43 8.54 5.89
CA HIS A 83 -6.55 7.60 6.04
C HIS A 83 -7.65 8.17 6.94
N ALA A 84 -8.76 7.46 7.09
CA ALA A 84 -9.93 7.95 7.81
C ALA A 84 -9.64 8.36 9.26
N ASP A 85 -8.75 7.65 9.95
CA ASP A 85 -8.41 7.93 11.36
C ASP A 85 -7.23 8.88 11.55
N GLY A 86 -6.60 9.36 10.47
CA GLY A 86 -5.46 10.28 10.56
C GLY A 86 -4.37 10.04 9.51
N GLU A 87 -3.14 10.12 9.95
CA GLU A 87 -1.96 9.93 9.10
C GLU A 87 -1.03 8.86 9.69
N ALA A 88 -0.40 8.12 8.80
CA ALA A 88 0.62 7.13 9.14
C ALA A 88 1.81 7.23 8.19
N LEU A 89 2.95 6.69 8.59
CA LEU A 89 4.16 6.69 7.79
C LEU A 89 4.50 5.27 7.32
N LEU A 90 4.87 5.15 6.05
CA LEU A 90 5.39 3.92 5.45
C LEU A 90 6.85 4.12 5.05
N GLU A 91 7.63 3.06 5.19
CA GLU A 91 9.01 3.01 4.72
C GLU A 91 9.11 2.56 3.25
N GLU A 92 8.03 2.03 2.70
CA GLU A 92 7.96 1.61 1.31
C GLU A 92 7.99 2.79 0.35
N SER A 93 8.57 2.59 -0.83
CA SER A 93 8.60 3.62 -1.86
C SER A 93 7.23 3.81 -2.51
N LEU A 94 6.92 5.04 -2.90
CA LEU A 94 5.68 5.35 -3.62
C LEU A 94 5.57 4.57 -4.94
N LYS A 95 6.71 4.29 -5.59
CA LYS A 95 6.76 3.50 -6.83
C LYS A 95 6.31 2.06 -6.58
N SER A 96 6.83 1.42 -5.51
CA SER A 96 6.44 0.05 -5.12
C SER A 96 4.94 -0.03 -4.82
N LEU A 97 4.42 0.93 -4.07
CA LEU A 97 2.99 1.01 -3.75
C LEU A 97 2.11 1.23 -4.99
N ALA A 98 2.57 2.05 -5.94
CA ALA A 98 1.87 2.27 -7.20
C ALA A 98 1.79 1.00 -8.07
N GLU A 99 2.85 0.20 -8.11
CA GLU A 99 2.90 -1.05 -8.86
C GLU A 99 2.07 -2.15 -8.18
N GLN A 100 2.13 -2.23 -6.85
CA GLN A 100 1.45 -3.25 -6.06
C GLN A 100 -0.07 -3.06 -6.03
N TYR A 101 -0.53 -1.82 -5.98
CA TYR A 101 -1.94 -1.47 -5.83
C TYR A 101 -2.46 -0.62 -7.00
N SER A 102 -2.00 -0.91 -8.23
CA SER A 102 -2.37 -0.18 -9.45
C SER A 102 -3.88 -0.16 -9.74
N ASP A 103 -4.62 -1.15 -9.26
CA ASP A 103 -6.08 -1.24 -9.42
C ASP A 103 -6.87 -0.31 -8.48
N GLN A 104 -6.24 0.20 -7.43
CA GLN A 104 -6.89 1.05 -6.43
C GLN A 104 -6.34 2.46 -6.40
N PHE A 105 -5.03 2.62 -6.67
CA PHE A 105 -4.36 3.90 -6.60
C PHE A 105 -3.99 4.43 -7.98
N LEU A 106 -4.30 5.69 -8.19
CA LEU A 106 -3.97 6.44 -9.39
C LEU A 106 -2.86 7.44 -9.09
N ARG A 107 -1.84 7.47 -9.93
CA ARG A 107 -0.77 8.46 -9.81
C ARG A 107 -1.22 9.80 -10.37
N ILE A 108 -1.21 10.82 -9.52
CA ILE A 108 -1.58 12.20 -9.90
C ILE A 108 -0.40 13.15 -9.94
N HIS A 109 0.66 12.82 -9.24
CA HIS A 109 1.88 13.60 -9.15
C HIS A 109 3.09 12.69 -8.97
N ARG A 110 4.32 13.20 -9.24
CA ARG A 110 5.55 12.44 -9.00
C ARG A 110 5.69 11.91 -7.57
N ASN A 111 5.09 12.60 -6.62
CA ASN A 111 5.13 12.27 -5.20
C ASN A 111 3.77 11.95 -4.59
N ALA A 112 2.73 11.71 -5.38
CA ALA A 112 1.39 11.46 -4.85
C ALA A 112 0.60 10.41 -5.64
N LEU A 113 -0.02 9.51 -4.88
CA LEU A 113 -1.02 8.54 -5.34
C LEU A 113 -2.34 8.83 -4.63
N VAL A 114 -3.46 8.66 -5.31
CA VAL A 114 -4.80 8.81 -4.73
C VAL A 114 -5.61 7.53 -4.88
N ASN A 115 -6.43 7.24 -3.90
CA ASN A 115 -7.36 6.13 -3.98
C ASN A 115 -8.57 6.52 -4.83
N MET A 116 -8.76 5.83 -5.95
CA MET A 116 -9.82 6.10 -6.90
C MET A 116 -11.22 6.01 -6.27
N ARG A 117 -11.41 5.15 -5.28
CA ARG A 117 -12.69 4.97 -4.59
C ARG A 117 -13.05 6.11 -3.64
N ARG A 118 -12.06 6.92 -3.24
CA ARG A 118 -12.22 8.05 -2.30
C ARG A 118 -12.21 9.40 -2.98
N ILE A 119 -12.07 9.45 -4.30
CA ILE A 119 -12.16 10.68 -5.06
C ILE A 119 -13.61 11.12 -5.18
N ARG A 120 -13.89 12.36 -4.78
CA ARG A 120 -15.16 13.04 -4.99
C ARG A 120 -15.25 13.63 -6.39
N GLY A 121 -14.17 14.25 -6.86
CA GLY A 121 -14.14 14.89 -8.17
C GLY A 121 -12.85 15.62 -8.47
N LEU A 122 -12.83 16.23 -9.65
CA LEU A 122 -11.75 17.10 -10.12
C LEU A 122 -12.22 18.55 -10.09
N GLU A 123 -11.47 19.39 -9.43
CA GLU A 123 -11.77 20.82 -9.29
C GLU A 123 -10.65 21.66 -9.93
N LYS A 124 -11.05 22.67 -10.69
CA LYS A 124 -10.12 23.62 -11.25
C LYS A 124 -9.98 24.81 -10.28
N GLN A 125 -8.82 24.98 -9.75
CA GLN A 125 -8.49 26.08 -8.82
C GLN A 125 -8.24 27.39 -9.59
N PRO A 126 -8.37 28.55 -8.93
CA PRO A 126 -7.90 29.83 -9.46
C PRO A 126 -6.42 29.72 -9.87
N GLY A 127 -6.10 30.12 -11.11
CA GLY A 127 -4.75 29.91 -11.68
C GLY A 127 -4.63 28.68 -12.58
N GLY A 128 -5.74 27.95 -12.83
CA GLY A 128 -5.79 26.87 -13.81
C GLY A 128 -5.25 25.52 -13.33
N ARG A 129 -4.90 25.38 -12.05
CA ARG A 129 -4.45 24.14 -11.46
C ARG A 129 -5.61 23.15 -11.29
N LEU A 130 -5.40 21.93 -11.75
CA LEU A 130 -6.37 20.85 -11.55
C LEU A 130 -6.05 20.14 -10.24
N CYS A 131 -7.05 19.99 -9.38
CA CYS A 131 -6.92 19.32 -8.08
C CYS A 131 -7.95 18.20 -7.94
N VAL A 132 -7.56 17.13 -7.26
CA VAL A 132 -8.46 16.08 -6.82
C VAL A 132 -9.04 16.49 -5.46
N SER A 133 -10.36 16.40 -5.32
CA SER A 133 -11.09 16.49 -4.05
C SER A 133 -11.55 15.11 -3.60
N PHE A 134 -11.66 14.94 -2.27
CA PHE A 134 -12.02 13.66 -1.65
C PHE A 134 -13.41 13.72 -1.01
N CYS A 135 -13.98 12.54 -0.73
CA CYS A 135 -15.36 12.45 -0.24
C CYS A 135 -15.52 13.01 1.18
N ASP A 136 -14.69 12.59 2.11
CA ASP A 136 -14.94 12.82 3.55
C ASP A 136 -13.94 13.79 4.19
N ILE A 137 -13.06 14.36 3.39
CA ILE A 137 -12.04 15.33 3.85
C ILE A 137 -12.01 16.55 2.93
N ASP A 138 -11.68 17.70 3.50
CA ASP A 138 -11.60 18.98 2.77
C ASP A 138 -10.26 19.18 2.04
N GLU A 139 -9.37 18.23 2.16
CA GLU A 139 -8.05 18.29 1.54
C GLU A 139 -8.15 18.14 0.02
N ARG A 140 -7.24 18.82 -0.68
CA ARG A 140 -7.13 18.77 -2.14
C ARG A 140 -5.68 18.54 -2.53
N LEU A 141 -5.47 17.70 -3.54
CA LEU A 141 -4.14 17.44 -4.09
C LEU A 141 -4.06 17.88 -5.54
N GLU A 142 -2.98 18.62 -5.85
CA GLU A 142 -2.71 19.09 -7.20
C GLU A 142 -2.34 17.93 -8.13
N VAL A 143 -2.96 17.89 -9.29
CA VAL A 143 -2.63 16.96 -10.38
C VAL A 143 -1.56 17.60 -11.26
N SER A 144 -0.41 16.96 -11.40
CA SER A 144 0.64 17.46 -12.29
C SER A 144 0.17 17.44 -13.74
N ARG A 145 0.66 18.37 -14.54
CA ARG A 145 0.27 18.51 -15.98
C ARG A 145 0.40 17.20 -16.74
N ARG A 146 1.42 16.43 -16.43
CA ARG A 146 1.71 15.14 -17.07
C ARG A 146 0.61 14.09 -16.82
N HIS A 147 -0.02 14.09 -15.64
CA HIS A 147 -1.00 13.09 -15.23
C HIS A 147 -2.46 13.52 -15.44
N GLN A 148 -2.70 14.76 -15.91
CA GLN A 148 -4.07 15.26 -16.06
C GLN A 148 -4.93 14.47 -17.04
N ALA A 149 -4.35 13.99 -18.15
CA ALA A 149 -5.06 13.18 -19.13
C ALA A 149 -5.48 11.84 -18.55
N GLU A 150 -4.55 11.14 -17.90
CA GLU A 150 -4.77 9.84 -17.24
C GLU A 150 -5.82 9.93 -16.12
N VAL A 151 -5.75 10.99 -15.30
CA VAL A 151 -6.71 11.21 -14.21
C VAL A 151 -8.11 11.48 -14.75
N ARG A 152 -8.24 12.28 -15.81
CA ARG A 152 -9.55 12.53 -16.46
C ARG A 152 -10.14 11.26 -17.07
N GLU A 153 -9.32 10.45 -17.74
CA GLU A 153 -9.75 9.18 -18.30
C GLU A 153 -10.22 8.21 -17.22
N ALA A 154 -9.45 8.07 -16.13
CA ALA A 154 -9.83 7.22 -15.01
C ALA A 154 -11.14 7.65 -14.34
N MET A 155 -11.42 8.96 -14.28
CA MET A 155 -12.65 9.51 -13.72
C MET A 155 -13.85 9.42 -14.68
N SER A 156 -13.63 9.13 -15.96
CA SER A 156 -14.70 9.01 -16.96
C SER A 156 -15.22 7.58 -17.12
N ARG A 157 -14.56 6.62 -16.50
CA ARG A 157 -14.96 5.20 -16.50
C ARG A 157 -15.89 4.90 -15.34
#